data_171bd0f61446375a14005e12c42074bf
#
_entry.id   171bd0f61446375a14005e12c42074bf
#
_cell.length_a   1.000
_cell.length_b   1.000
_cell.length_c   1.000
_cell.angle_alpha   90.00
_cell.angle_beta   90.00
_cell.angle_gamma   90.00
#
_symmetry.space_group_name_H-M   'P 1'
#
loop_
_entity.id
_entity.type
_entity.pdbx_description
1 polymer ?
#
loop_
_entity_poly.entity_id
_entity_poly.type
_entity_poly.pdbx_seq_one_letter_code
_entity_poly.pdbx_strand_id
1 'polypeptide(L)'
;MTRQDLKGKLAVDASALIELVYCEALGQKLKQALENDLVEAWTTELALTELRYILCRKLGWSESSKRVNKLLASGYFKVEDTMKLMNEAAKLKCCRAVSLPDCFTIALAQEISGTALFARKEQDLTIEMQRKPFDINVLFLEDQVEP
;
A
#
# COMPACT_ATOMS: atom_id res chain seq x y z
N MET A 1 -2.22 -13.64 20.44
CA MET A 1 -2.39 -13.47 18.98
C MET A 1 -1.03 -13.47 18.32
N THR A 2 -0.84 -14.34 17.36
CA THR A 2 0.38 -14.35 16.55
C THR A 2 0.32 -13.19 15.56
N ARG A 3 1.36 -12.40 15.55
CA ARG A 3 1.58 -11.31 14.59
C ARG A 3 1.80 -11.90 13.20
N GLN A 4 1.08 -11.39 12.20
CA GLN A 4 1.31 -11.78 10.82
C GLN A 4 2.52 -11.03 10.27
N ASP A 5 3.51 -11.76 9.80
CA ASP A 5 4.70 -11.18 9.20
C ASP A 5 4.46 -10.77 7.75
N LEU A 6 5.25 -9.80 7.30
CA LEU A 6 5.25 -9.40 5.89
C LEU A 6 5.87 -10.51 5.06
N LYS A 7 5.08 -11.13 4.19
CA LYS A 7 5.54 -12.19 3.28
C LYS A 7 4.62 -12.31 2.07
N GLY A 8 5.16 -12.88 1.00
CA GLY A 8 4.41 -13.16 -0.21
C GLY A 8 4.09 -11.91 -1.02
N LYS A 9 3.00 -11.95 -1.76
CA LYS A 9 2.59 -10.85 -2.63
C LYS A 9 1.87 -9.76 -1.85
N LEU A 10 2.34 -8.53 -1.98
CA LEU A 10 1.77 -7.36 -1.32
C LEU A 10 1.27 -6.35 -2.35
N ALA A 11 0.05 -5.87 -2.15
CA ALA A 11 -0.47 -4.67 -2.79
C ALA A 11 -0.23 -3.52 -1.83
N VAL A 12 0.69 -2.63 -2.16
CA VAL A 12 1.21 -1.61 -1.24
C VAL A 12 0.50 -0.28 -1.50
N ASP A 13 -0.22 0.20 -0.50
CA ASP A 13 -0.91 1.48 -0.55
C ASP A 13 0.07 2.67 -0.48
N ALA A 14 -0.37 3.83 -0.96
CA ALA A 14 0.42 5.05 -0.90
C ALA A 14 0.89 5.38 0.52
N SER A 15 0.07 5.11 1.53
CA SER A 15 0.45 5.35 2.93
C SER A 15 1.71 4.57 3.32
N ALA A 16 1.81 3.33 2.89
CA ALA A 16 2.99 2.49 3.15
C ALA A 16 4.19 2.93 2.30
N LEU A 17 3.96 3.36 1.05
CA LEU A 17 5.02 3.90 0.19
C LEU A 17 5.64 5.16 0.81
N ILE A 18 4.83 6.03 1.40
CA ILE A 18 5.31 7.24 2.08
C ILE A 18 6.25 6.87 3.22
N GLU A 19 5.86 5.91 4.06
CA GLU A 19 6.70 5.45 5.15
C GLU A 19 8.02 4.85 4.64
N LEU A 20 7.98 4.12 3.56
CA LEU A 20 9.17 3.54 2.93
C LEU A 20 10.12 4.64 2.45
N VAL A 21 9.61 5.67 1.79
CA VAL A 21 10.43 6.79 1.29
C VAL A 21 11.08 7.56 2.44
N TYR A 22 10.36 7.80 3.52
CA TYR A 22 10.93 8.47 4.70
C TYR A 22 11.86 7.57 5.50
N CYS A 23 11.76 6.26 5.34
CA CYS A 23 12.64 5.27 5.98
C CYS A 23 12.71 5.40 7.51
N GLU A 24 11.59 5.78 8.13
CA GLU A 24 11.42 5.74 9.58
C GLU A 24 10.99 4.33 10.02
N ALA A 25 10.66 4.16 11.30
CA ALA A 25 10.44 2.83 11.89
C ALA A 25 9.48 1.94 11.09
N LEU A 26 8.34 2.47 10.65
CA LEU A 26 7.38 1.69 9.85
C LEU A 26 7.95 1.33 8.47
N GLY A 27 8.56 2.31 7.81
CA GLY A 27 9.13 2.11 6.48
C GLY A 27 10.30 1.13 6.48
N GLN A 28 11.08 1.10 7.54
CA GLN A 28 12.19 0.16 7.66
C GLN A 28 11.73 -1.30 7.69
N LYS A 29 10.56 -1.58 8.26
CA LYS A 29 10.00 -2.94 8.25
C LYS A 29 9.70 -3.41 6.82
N LEU A 30 9.11 -2.56 6.01
CA LEU A 30 8.87 -2.86 4.60
C LEU A 30 10.18 -2.98 3.83
N LYS A 31 11.11 -2.07 4.07
CA LYS A 31 12.44 -2.08 3.42
C LYS A 31 13.18 -3.38 3.69
N GLN A 32 13.19 -3.83 4.95
CA GLN A 32 13.83 -5.09 5.33
C GLN A 32 13.20 -6.28 4.61
N ALA A 33 11.87 -6.32 4.54
CA ALA A 33 11.16 -7.40 3.84
C ALA A 33 11.51 -7.42 2.35
N LEU A 34 11.62 -6.24 1.71
CA LEU A 34 12.02 -6.13 0.31
C LEU A 34 13.47 -6.57 0.09
N GLU A 35 14.40 -6.09 0.92
CA GLU A 35 15.83 -6.41 0.80
C GLU A 35 16.11 -7.90 1.06
N ASN A 36 15.33 -8.54 1.90
CA ASN A 36 15.47 -9.96 2.25
C ASN A 36 14.65 -10.89 1.35
N ASP A 37 14.06 -10.37 0.27
CA ASP A 37 13.24 -11.13 -0.68
C ASP A 37 12.08 -11.90 -0.02
N LEU A 38 11.55 -11.38 1.08
CA LEU A 38 10.41 -11.98 1.77
C LEU A 38 9.09 -11.67 1.08
N VAL A 39 9.03 -10.57 0.34
CA VAL A 39 7.82 -10.08 -0.30
C VAL A 39 8.03 -9.79 -1.78
N GLU A 40 6.96 -9.93 -2.56
CA GLU A 40 6.85 -9.45 -3.92
C GLU A 40 5.89 -8.26 -3.88
N ALA A 41 6.41 -7.05 -4.11
CA ALA A 41 5.63 -5.83 -3.91
C ALA A 41 5.03 -5.31 -5.21
N TRP A 42 3.75 -4.99 -5.15
CA TRP A 42 2.98 -4.39 -6.22
C TRP A 42 2.39 -3.08 -5.74
N THR A 43 2.20 -2.15 -6.64
CA THR A 43 1.47 -0.90 -6.37
C THR A 43 0.72 -0.46 -7.63
N THR A 44 -0.02 0.64 -7.54
CA THR A 44 -0.77 1.17 -8.67
C THR A 44 -0.23 2.54 -9.07
N GLU A 45 -0.54 2.94 -10.30
CA GLU A 45 -0.27 4.31 -10.74
C GLU A 45 -1.00 5.32 -9.87
N LEU A 46 -2.20 4.99 -9.40
CA LEU A 46 -2.96 5.84 -8.47
C LEU A 46 -2.18 6.07 -7.16
N ALA A 47 -1.67 4.99 -6.56
CA ALA A 47 -0.87 5.09 -5.33
C ALA A 47 0.40 5.91 -5.56
N LEU A 48 1.06 5.75 -6.70
CA LEU A 48 2.25 6.53 -7.06
C LEU A 48 1.91 8.01 -7.25
N THR A 49 0.73 8.30 -7.80
CA THR A 49 0.25 9.68 -7.95
C THR A 49 0.03 10.33 -6.58
N GLU A 50 -0.58 9.60 -5.65
CA GLU A 50 -0.75 10.07 -4.27
C GLU A 50 0.60 10.30 -3.60
N LEU A 51 1.53 9.36 -3.73
CA LEU A 51 2.87 9.50 -3.21
C LEU A 51 3.53 10.78 -3.71
N ARG A 52 3.44 11.04 -5.03
CA ARG A 52 4.05 12.21 -5.65
C ARG A 52 3.50 13.52 -5.09
N TYR A 53 2.18 13.68 -5.00
CA TYR A 53 1.64 14.97 -4.56
C TYR A 53 1.82 15.19 -3.05
N ILE A 54 1.74 14.13 -2.25
CA ILE A 54 1.98 14.23 -0.80
C ILE A 54 3.43 14.64 -0.53
N LEU A 55 4.38 14.01 -1.19
CA LEU A 55 5.81 14.38 -1.07
C LEU A 55 6.05 15.80 -1.61
N CYS A 56 5.40 16.16 -2.72
CA CYS A 56 5.54 17.48 -3.32
C CYS A 56 5.11 18.59 -2.37
N ARG A 57 4.03 18.40 -1.64
CA ARG A 57 3.55 19.37 -0.65
C ARG A 57 4.55 19.62 0.47
N LYS A 58 5.37 18.61 0.80
CA LYS A 58 6.35 18.69 1.89
C LYS A 58 7.74 19.09 1.41
N LEU A 59 8.17 18.61 0.25
CA LEU A 59 9.56 18.67 -0.21
C LEU A 59 9.75 19.47 -1.49
N GLY A 60 8.66 19.85 -2.15
CA GLY A 60 8.70 20.46 -3.48
C GLY A 60 8.79 19.42 -4.58
N TRP A 61 8.50 19.84 -5.81
CA TRP A 61 8.38 18.94 -6.97
C TRP A 61 9.70 18.25 -7.32
N SER A 62 10.80 19.00 -7.32
CA SER A 62 12.10 18.48 -7.73
C SER A 62 12.55 17.32 -6.80
N GLU A 63 12.50 17.54 -5.50
CA GLU A 63 12.92 16.52 -4.53
C GLU A 63 11.97 15.33 -4.50
N SER A 64 10.66 15.57 -4.57
CA SER A 64 9.66 14.49 -4.60
C SER A 64 9.84 13.62 -5.84
N SER A 65 10.09 14.23 -7.01
CA SER A 65 10.34 13.50 -8.26
C SER A 65 11.56 12.62 -8.16
N LYS A 66 12.66 13.12 -7.57
CA LYS A 66 13.88 12.34 -7.37
C LYS A 66 13.62 11.09 -6.52
N ARG A 67 12.89 11.25 -5.42
CA ARG A 67 12.62 10.14 -4.50
C ARG A 67 11.70 9.08 -5.14
N VAL A 68 10.66 9.51 -5.84
CA VAL A 68 9.76 8.57 -6.52
C VAL A 68 10.49 7.85 -7.65
N ASN A 69 11.27 8.57 -8.45
CA ASN A 69 12.05 7.96 -9.53
C ASN A 69 13.07 6.95 -8.98
N LYS A 70 13.71 7.26 -7.86
CA LYS A 70 14.61 6.32 -7.19
C LYS A 70 13.88 5.06 -6.73
N LEU A 71 12.68 5.22 -6.17
CA LEU A 71 11.85 4.09 -5.76
C LEU A 71 11.50 3.20 -6.94
N LEU A 72 11.07 3.79 -8.06
CA LEU A 72 10.74 3.03 -9.28
C LEU A 72 11.99 2.37 -9.89
N ALA A 73 13.13 3.05 -9.87
CA ALA A 73 14.37 2.51 -10.39
C ALA A 73 14.94 1.36 -9.54
N SER A 74 14.50 1.23 -8.28
CA SER A 74 14.96 0.15 -7.39
C SER A 74 14.61 -1.24 -7.89
N GLY A 75 13.55 -1.36 -8.71
CA GLY A 75 13.06 -2.64 -9.20
C GLY A 75 12.26 -3.46 -8.18
N TYR A 76 12.06 -2.95 -6.97
CA TYR A 76 11.30 -3.68 -5.94
C TYR A 76 9.81 -3.73 -6.22
N PHE A 77 9.26 -2.76 -6.97
CA PHE A 77 7.81 -2.64 -7.18
C PHE A 77 7.42 -2.96 -8.60
N LYS A 78 6.44 -3.84 -8.74
CA LYS A 78 5.69 -4.01 -9.99
C LYS A 78 4.51 -3.03 -9.94
N VAL A 79 4.31 -2.28 -11.03
CA VAL A 79 3.24 -1.29 -11.11
C VAL A 79 2.12 -1.84 -11.97
N GLU A 80 0.94 -2.02 -11.38
CA GLU A 80 -0.23 -2.49 -12.11
C GLU A 80 -0.97 -1.31 -12.74
N ASP A 81 -1.46 -1.53 -13.94
CA ASP A 81 -2.28 -0.56 -14.66
C ASP A 81 -3.60 -0.34 -13.90
N THR A 82 -3.87 0.90 -13.55
CA THR A 82 -5.09 1.29 -12.84
C THR A 82 -6.35 0.89 -13.63
N MET A 83 -6.30 0.91 -14.95
CA MET A 83 -7.44 0.55 -15.80
C MET A 83 -7.91 -0.90 -15.59
N LYS A 84 -6.99 -1.81 -15.34
CA LYS A 84 -7.36 -3.21 -15.06
C LYS A 84 -8.16 -3.37 -13.78
N LEU A 85 -7.99 -2.45 -12.84
CA LEU A 85 -8.59 -2.51 -11.51
C LEU A 85 -9.90 -1.74 -11.40
N MET A 86 -10.27 -0.96 -12.42
CA MET A 86 -11.39 -0.02 -12.35
C MET A 86 -12.70 -0.69 -11.95
N ASN A 87 -13.04 -1.82 -12.57
CA ASN A 87 -14.33 -2.47 -12.31
C ASN A 87 -14.40 -3.03 -10.88
N GLU A 88 -13.34 -3.69 -10.42
CA GLU A 88 -13.31 -4.23 -9.06
C GLU A 88 -13.28 -3.12 -8.01
N ALA A 89 -12.51 -2.06 -8.24
CA ALA A 89 -12.48 -0.91 -7.36
C ALA A 89 -13.85 -0.23 -7.28
N ALA A 90 -14.54 -0.10 -8.42
CA ALA A 90 -15.89 0.47 -8.48
C ALA A 90 -16.90 -0.38 -7.71
N LYS A 91 -16.84 -1.71 -7.84
CA LYS A 91 -17.70 -2.63 -7.06
C LYS A 91 -17.47 -2.49 -5.58
N LEU A 92 -16.20 -2.42 -5.16
CA LEU A 92 -15.84 -2.21 -3.75
C LEU A 92 -16.40 -0.88 -3.25
N LYS A 93 -16.20 0.20 -3.99
CA LYS A 93 -16.69 1.52 -3.60
C LYS A 93 -18.22 1.58 -3.55
N CYS A 94 -18.89 0.86 -4.43
CA CYS A 94 -20.35 0.79 -4.47
C CYS A 94 -20.91 0.17 -3.19
N CYS A 95 -20.25 -0.85 -2.63
CA CYS A 95 -20.78 -1.68 -1.55
C CYS A 95 -20.10 -1.43 -0.19
N ARG A 96 -18.99 -0.70 -0.16
CA ARG A 96 -18.13 -0.57 1.03
C ARG A 96 -17.86 0.89 1.37
N ALA A 97 -17.81 1.17 2.67
CA ALA A 97 -17.56 2.52 3.19
C ALA A 97 -16.05 2.76 3.40
N VAL A 98 -15.28 2.64 2.33
CA VAL A 98 -13.84 2.92 2.33
C VAL A 98 -13.51 3.93 1.23
N SER A 99 -12.37 4.61 1.35
CA SER A 99 -11.95 5.60 0.36
C SER A 99 -11.70 4.95 -1.01
N LEU A 100 -11.80 5.74 -2.07
CA LEU A 100 -11.52 5.23 -3.42
C LEU A 100 -10.09 4.70 -3.57
N PRO A 101 -9.05 5.39 -3.08
CA PRO A 101 -7.69 4.84 -3.13
C PRO A 101 -7.56 3.49 -2.43
N ASP A 102 -8.21 3.32 -1.28
CA ASP A 102 -8.20 2.04 -0.56
C ASP A 102 -8.87 0.94 -1.38
N CYS A 103 -9.96 1.28 -2.09
CA CYS A 103 -10.61 0.33 -3.00
C CYS A 103 -9.66 -0.16 -4.09
N PHE A 104 -8.84 0.71 -4.65
CA PHE A 104 -7.85 0.31 -5.65
C PHE A 104 -6.75 -0.58 -5.07
N THR A 105 -6.28 -0.31 -3.86
CA THR A 105 -5.29 -1.15 -3.19
C THR A 105 -5.88 -2.55 -2.90
N ILE A 106 -7.10 -2.62 -2.43
CA ILE A 106 -7.79 -3.89 -2.18
C ILE A 106 -8.03 -4.64 -3.50
N ALA A 107 -8.47 -3.95 -4.55
CA ALA A 107 -8.65 -4.54 -5.87
C ALA A 107 -7.34 -5.11 -6.42
N LEU A 108 -6.22 -4.41 -6.22
CA LEU A 108 -4.91 -4.92 -6.61
C LEU A 108 -4.57 -6.21 -5.84
N ALA A 109 -4.81 -6.23 -4.54
CA ALA A 109 -4.58 -7.42 -3.73
C ALA A 109 -5.40 -8.61 -4.23
N GLN A 110 -6.65 -8.39 -4.63
CA GLN A 110 -7.49 -9.42 -5.24
C GLN A 110 -6.88 -9.92 -6.56
N GLU A 111 -6.45 -9.01 -7.42
CA GLU A 111 -5.87 -9.34 -8.74
C GLU A 111 -4.62 -10.20 -8.63
N ILE A 112 -3.74 -9.90 -7.68
CA ILE A 112 -2.48 -10.64 -7.52
C ILE A 112 -2.61 -11.81 -6.55
N SER A 113 -3.80 -12.05 -5.99
CA SER A 113 -4.03 -13.06 -4.94
C SER A 113 -3.07 -12.87 -3.76
N GLY A 114 -2.94 -11.61 -3.33
CA GLY A 114 -2.01 -11.22 -2.29
C GLY A 114 -2.68 -10.50 -1.13
N THR A 115 -1.89 -9.77 -0.39
CA THR A 115 -2.29 -9.02 0.80
C THR A 115 -2.24 -7.53 0.53
N ALA A 116 -3.25 -6.79 1.00
CA ALA A 116 -3.25 -5.33 0.95
C ALA A 116 -2.46 -4.80 2.16
N LEU A 117 -1.50 -3.91 1.92
CA LEU A 117 -0.64 -3.33 2.95
C LEU A 117 -0.87 -1.83 3.07
N PHE A 118 -1.27 -1.40 4.24
CA PHE A 118 -1.44 0.00 4.63
C PHE A 118 -0.46 0.36 5.74
N ALA A 119 -0.20 1.65 5.95
CA ALA A 119 0.71 2.07 7.03
C ALA A 119 0.07 1.90 8.40
N ARG A 120 -1.12 2.45 8.57
CA ARG A 120 -1.80 2.52 9.87
C ARG A 120 -3.28 2.16 9.75
N LYS A 121 -3.86 1.76 10.86
CA LYS A 121 -5.29 1.47 10.98
C LYS A 121 -6.08 2.77 10.95
N GLU A 122 -6.62 3.09 9.80
CA GLU A 122 -7.54 4.20 9.68
C GLU A 122 -8.94 3.78 10.12
N GLN A 123 -9.66 4.69 10.76
CA GLN A 123 -10.95 4.40 11.39
C GLN A 123 -11.96 3.81 10.40
N ASP A 124 -12.13 4.46 9.25
CA ASP A 124 -13.12 4.03 8.26
C ASP A 124 -12.83 2.61 7.74
N LEU A 125 -11.56 2.33 7.47
CA LEU A 125 -11.14 1.02 6.97
C LEU A 125 -11.34 -0.07 8.02
N THR A 126 -10.96 0.20 9.27
CA THR A 126 -11.09 -0.79 10.36
C THR A 126 -12.55 -1.07 10.71
N ILE A 127 -13.41 -0.05 10.72
CA ILE A 127 -14.86 -0.22 10.95
C ILE A 127 -15.43 -1.11 9.84
N GLU A 128 -15.10 -0.83 8.58
CA GLU A 128 -15.60 -1.61 7.45
C GLU A 128 -15.12 -3.06 7.49
N MET A 129 -13.87 -3.30 7.88
CA MET A 129 -13.33 -4.66 8.04
C MET A 129 -14.08 -5.43 9.12
N GLN A 130 -14.46 -4.77 10.22
CA GLN A 130 -15.24 -5.39 11.29
C GLN A 130 -16.65 -5.70 10.85
N ARG A 131 -17.27 -4.79 10.08
CA ARG A 131 -18.62 -4.97 9.55
C ARG A 131 -18.70 -6.15 8.59
N LYS A 132 -17.75 -6.22 7.66
CA LYS A 132 -17.67 -7.28 6.66
C LYS A 132 -16.21 -7.44 6.22
N PRO A 133 -15.51 -8.49 6.65
CA PRO A 133 -14.13 -8.74 6.22
C PRO A 133 -14.01 -8.77 4.70
N PHE A 134 -12.86 -8.36 4.20
CA PHE A 134 -12.52 -8.47 2.77
C PHE A 134 -12.10 -9.89 2.44
N ASP A 135 -12.23 -10.27 1.17
CA ASP A 135 -11.84 -11.60 0.69
C ASP A 135 -10.32 -11.81 0.69
N ILE A 136 -9.57 -10.71 0.73
CA ILE A 136 -8.11 -10.74 0.82
C ILE A 136 -7.66 -10.37 2.23
N ASN A 137 -6.44 -10.70 2.55
CA ASN A 137 -5.83 -10.32 3.81
C ASN A 137 -5.43 -8.84 3.80
N VAL A 138 -5.58 -8.17 4.93
CA VAL A 138 -5.18 -6.77 5.11
C VAL A 138 -4.18 -6.68 6.25
N LEU A 139 -3.02 -6.09 6.00
CA LEU A 139 -1.99 -5.87 7.01
C LEU A 139 -1.67 -4.39 7.16
N PHE A 140 -1.17 -4.03 8.34
CA PHE A 140 -0.77 -2.67 8.68
C PHE A 140 0.67 -2.67 9.17
N LEU A 141 1.48 -1.73 8.64
CA LEU A 141 2.88 -1.61 9.06
C LEU A 141 3.02 -1.33 10.55
N GLU A 142 2.09 -0.58 11.13
CA GLU A 142 2.14 -0.28 12.58
C GLU A 142 2.09 -1.53 13.44
N ASP A 143 1.47 -2.62 12.96
CA ASP A 143 1.43 -3.89 13.66
C ASP A 143 2.76 -4.65 13.59
N GLN A 144 3.66 -4.23 12.71
CA GLN A 144 4.99 -4.83 12.53
C GLN A 144 6.04 -4.22 13.45
N VAL A 145 5.73 -3.10 14.08
CA VAL A 145 6.62 -2.37 14.99
C VAL A 145 6.12 -2.56 16.41
N GLU A 146 7.04 -2.92 17.30
CA GLU A 146 6.70 -3.03 18.72
C GLU A 146 6.43 -1.65 19.32
N PRO A 147 5.43 -1.55 20.24
CA PRO A 147 5.12 -0.30 20.90
C PRO A 147 6.26 0.20 21.79
#